data_9ff9fca896596aafbefae27cf521a3c2
#
_entry.id   9ff9fca896596aafbefae27cf521a3c2
#
_cell.length_a   1.000
_cell.length_b   1.000
_cell.length_c   1.000
_cell.angle_alpha   90.00
_cell.angle_beta   90.00
_cell.angle_gamma   90.00
#
_symmetry.space_group_name_H-M   'P 1'
#
loop_
_entity.id
_entity.type
_entity.pdbx_description
1 polymer ?
#
loop_
_entity_poly.entity_id
_entity_poly.type
_entity_poly.pdbx_seq_one_letter_code
_entity_poly.pdbx_strand_id
1 'polypeptide(L)'
;MDKQSTLCKNRVQAWLGKSPSEFTRDDIVRFVTANDIRMINFMYPAADGRLKTLNFVVNNLAYLENILTLGERVDGSSLFPFIEAGSSDLYVVPRYRTAFVDPFATDIPTLTMLCSFFDKDGHHLESAPEYTLDKACTEFTRATGLTFEAMGELEYYVIAPDPAVFPATDQRGYHESAPFAKFNDFRALCMTYIAETGGLIKYGHSEVGNFTLDGMIYEQNEIEFLPVDARDAADQLVLAKWVIRNLAWRHGLDVTFAPKITAGKAGSGLHVHMRLMNPDGTSAMTARPGSVSGARLRGIAGLMDLAPALTAFGNTNPTSYFRLVPHQEAPTSVCWGDRNRSVLVRVPLGWTGDANTMCSLANPTDDSTPLDPAEAARKQTFEIRSADGSADVYMYMAALAVALRHGFEMPDALEVAEQTYVDVDIHRSESGDIARRLASLPVDCKASADCLEARADIFTAAGVFSEKAIAGTCARLRAYDSDEARRAMSDPGLMLELVRRHFHCG
;
A
#
# COMPACT_ATOMS: atom_id res chain seq x y z
N MET A 1 -20.97 -6.26 -25.26
CA MET A 1 -19.83 -5.64 -24.54
C MET A 1 -20.38 -5.07 -23.25
N ASP A 2 -19.90 -5.55 -22.13
CA ASP A 2 -20.29 -5.02 -20.83
C ASP A 2 -19.86 -3.54 -20.74
N LYS A 3 -20.73 -2.66 -20.18
CA LYS A 3 -20.43 -1.23 -20.01
C LYS A 3 -19.12 -0.99 -19.24
N GLN A 4 -18.67 -1.93 -18.41
CA GLN A 4 -17.40 -1.87 -17.66
C GLN A 4 -16.17 -2.00 -18.55
N SER A 5 -16.22 -2.78 -19.63
CA SER A 5 -15.06 -3.01 -20.51
C SER A 5 -14.69 -1.79 -21.36
N THR A 6 -15.63 -0.89 -21.65
CA THR A 6 -15.40 0.29 -22.50
C THR A 6 -14.64 1.42 -21.80
N LEU A 7 -14.59 1.42 -20.46
CA LEU A 7 -13.86 2.43 -19.65
C LEU A 7 -12.56 1.91 -19.04
N CYS A 8 -12.23 0.62 -19.28
CA CYS A 8 -11.00 0.03 -18.80
C CYS A 8 -9.77 0.69 -19.45
N LYS A 9 -8.81 1.14 -18.64
CA LYS A 9 -7.59 1.80 -19.12
C LYS A 9 -6.47 0.81 -19.43
N ASN A 10 -6.44 -0.36 -18.79
CA ASN A 10 -5.48 -1.41 -19.14
C ASN A 10 -5.77 -1.97 -20.53
N ARG A 11 -4.85 -1.73 -21.46
CA ARG A 11 -5.00 -2.12 -22.87
C ARG A 11 -5.10 -3.63 -23.08
N VAL A 12 -4.43 -4.42 -22.25
CA VAL A 12 -4.48 -5.90 -22.35
C VAL A 12 -5.88 -6.39 -21.98
N GLN A 13 -6.40 -5.92 -20.85
CA GLN A 13 -7.75 -6.26 -20.38
C GLN A 13 -8.82 -5.79 -21.36
N ALA A 14 -8.72 -4.55 -21.86
CA ALA A 14 -9.67 -4.01 -22.82
C ALA A 14 -9.68 -4.80 -24.14
N TRP A 15 -8.52 -5.23 -24.63
CA TRP A 15 -8.40 -6.00 -25.86
C TRP A 15 -8.90 -7.43 -25.71
N LEU A 16 -8.57 -8.11 -24.59
CA LEU A 16 -9.00 -9.48 -24.31
C LEU A 16 -10.48 -9.57 -23.96
N GLY A 17 -11.08 -8.51 -23.39
CA GLY A 17 -12.45 -8.51 -22.90
C GLY A 17 -12.69 -9.49 -21.74
N LYS A 18 -11.65 -9.79 -20.95
CA LYS A 18 -11.64 -10.74 -19.83
C LYS A 18 -11.20 -10.07 -18.54
N SER A 19 -11.60 -10.63 -17.41
CA SER A 19 -10.99 -10.28 -16.12
C SER A 19 -9.50 -10.66 -16.10
N PRO A 20 -8.62 -9.86 -15.50
CA PRO A 20 -7.20 -10.21 -15.35
C PRO A 20 -6.96 -11.59 -14.71
N SER A 21 -7.80 -12.01 -13.77
CA SER A 21 -7.74 -13.34 -13.15
C SER A 21 -7.96 -14.51 -14.12
N GLU A 22 -8.51 -14.25 -15.31
CA GLU A 22 -8.80 -15.24 -16.35
C GLU A 22 -7.74 -15.27 -17.46
N PHE A 23 -6.68 -14.44 -17.36
CA PHE A 23 -5.65 -14.40 -18.39
C PHE A 23 -4.83 -15.68 -18.41
N THR A 24 -4.69 -16.23 -19.59
CA THR A 24 -3.88 -17.44 -19.88
C THR A 24 -2.62 -17.07 -20.67
N ARG A 25 -1.65 -17.99 -20.72
CA ARG A 25 -0.49 -17.84 -21.60
C ARG A 25 -0.89 -17.55 -23.05
N ASP A 26 -1.87 -18.29 -23.56
CA ASP A 26 -2.32 -18.15 -24.93
C ASP A 26 -2.99 -16.79 -25.18
N ASP A 27 -3.65 -16.20 -24.18
CA ASP A 27 -4.16 -14.83 -24.26
C ASP A 27 -3.02 -13.82 -24.40
N ILE A 28 -1.95 -13.98 -23.60
CA ILE A 28 -0.75 -13.12 -23.69
C ILE A 28 -0.08 -13.27 -25.06
N VAL A 29 0.12 -14.49 -25.54
CA VAL A 29 0.70 -14.75 -26.85
C VAL A 29 -0.11 -14.11 -27.98
N ARG A 30 -1.45 -14.25 -27.95
CA ARG A 30 -2.35 -13.60 -28.91
C ARG A 30 -2.26 -12.08 -28.84
N PHE A 31 -2.22 -11.51 -27.64
CA PHE A 31 -2.09 -10.07 -27.48
C PHE A 31 -0.77 -9.54 -28.04
N VAL A 32 0.34 -10.18 -27.70
CA VAL A 32 1.68 -9.82 -28.19
C VAL A 32 1.73 -9.84 -29.72
N THR A 33 1.23 -10.91 -30.31
CA THR A 33 1.25 -11.10 -31.78
C THR A 33 0.37 -10.08 -32.52
N ALA A 34 -0.82 -9.79 -31.97
CA ALA A 34 -1.79 -8.91 -32.64
C ALA A 34 -1.49 -7.40 -32.46
N ASN A 35 -0.66 -7.03 -31.47
CA ASN A 35 -0.41 -5.62 -31.11
C ASN A 35 1.05 -5.17 -31.37
N ASP A 36 1.81 -5.89 -32.20
CA ASP A 36 3.21 -5.60 -32.54
C ASP A 36 4.10 -5.37 -31.29
N ILE A 37 3.86 -6.13 -30.23
CA ILE A 37 4.70 -6.07 -29.03
C ILE A 37 6.06 -6.66 -29.37
N ARG A 38 7.12 -5.90 -29.14
CA ARG A 38 8.50 -6.25 -29.50
C ARG A 38 9.34 -6.69 -28.32
N MET A 39 8.96 -6.27 -27.12
CA MET A 39 9.67 -6.62 -25.89
C MET A 39 8.71 -7.08 -24.80
N ILE A 40 9.21 -7.98 -23.96
CA ILE A 40 8.55 -8.40 -22.71
C ILE A 40 9.44 -7.95 -21.55
N ASN A 41 8.83 -7.36 -20.53
CA ASN A 41 9.48 -7.08 -19.27
C ASN A 41 8.93 -7.99 -18.17
N PHE A 42 9.82 -8.61 -17.42
CA PHE A 42 9.52 -9.26 -16.15
C PHE A 42 9.94 -8.34 -15.04
N MET A 43 9.00 -7.96 -14.18
CA MET A 43 9.25 -7.11 -13.02
C MET A 43 8.99 -7.88 -11.72
N TYR A 44 9.80 -7.63 -10.72
CA TYR A 44 9.68 -8.26 -9.41
C TYR A 44 10.26 -7.37 -8.31
N PRO A 45 9.72 -7.42 -7.07
CA PRO A 45 10.23 -6.66 -5.95
C PRO A 45 11.56 -7.25 -5.44
N ALA A 46 12.45 -6.41 -4.95
CA ALA A 46 13.61 -6.81 -4.17
C ALA A 46 13.48 -6.35 -2.72
N ALA A 47 14.43 -6.71 -1.87
CA ALA A 47 14.41 -6.38 -0.44
C ALA A 47 14.42 -4.87 -0.13
N ASP A 48 14.77 -4.02 -1.10
CA ASP A 48 14.71 -2.55 -1.00
C ASP A 48 13.32 -1.97 -1.32
N GLY A 49 12.32 -2.82 -1.59
CA GLY A 49 10.95 -2.42 -1.96
C GLY A 49 10.80 -1.94 -3.40
N ARG A 50 11.90 -1.87 -4.19
CA ARG A 50 11.86 -1.39 -5.57
C ARG A 50 11.68 -2.55 -6.55
N LEU A 51 10.95 -2.26 -7.63
CA LEU A 51 10.82 -3.19 -8.75
C LEU A 51 12.11 -3.26 -9.55
N LYS A 52 12.60 -4.47 -9.78
CA LYS A 52 13.69 -4.80 -10.70
C LYS A 52 13.09 -5.31 -12.00
N THR A 53 13.85 -5.25 -13.10
CA THR A 53 13.33 -5.57 -14.44
C THR A 53 14.32 -6.41 -15.23
N LEU A 54 13.81 -7.46 -15.89
CA LEU A 54 14.46 -8.15 -16.99
C LEU A 54 13.75 -7.80 -18.30
N ASN A 55 14.52 -7.58 -19.35
CA ASN A 55 14.02 -7.20 -20.67
C ASN A 55 14.29 -8.33 -21.68
N PHE A 56 13.26 -8.75 -22.41
CA PHE A 56 13.35 -9.80 -23.44
C PHE A 56 12.92 -9.24 -24.79
N VAL A 57 13.73 -9.46 -25.82
CA VAL A 57 13.30 -9.22 -27.19
C VAL A 57 12.44 -10.40 -27.67
N VAL A 58 11.29 -10.13 -28.26
CA VAL A 58 10.41 -11.17 -28.82
C VAL A 58 11.03 -11.66 -30.16
N ASN A 59 11.92 -12.63 -30.07
CA ASN A 59 12.67 -13.15 -31.26
C ASN A 59 11.78 -13.97 -32.21
N ASN A 60 10.91 -14.79 -31.64
CA ASN A 60 9.95 -15.62 -32.35
C ASN A 60 8.92 -16.20 -31.41
N LEU A 61 7.87 -16.84 -31.94
CA LEU A 61 6.76 -17.40 -31.16
C LEU A 61 7.23 -18.46 -30.14
N ALA A 62 8.08 -19.41 -30.58
CA ALA A 62 8.56 -20.47 -29.69
C ALA A 62 9.37 -19.93 -28.51
N TYR A 63 10.18 -18.90 -28.72
CA TYR A 63 10.90 -18.22 -27.65
C TYR A 63 9.96 -17.47 -26.70
N LEU A 64 8.95 -16.79 -27.24
CA LEU A 64 7.93 -16.12 -26.42
C LEU A 64 7.19 -17.11 -25.51
N GLU A 65 6.70 -18.22 -26.08
CA GLU A 65 6.02 -19.27 -25.31
C GLU A 65 6.93 -19.88 -24.24
N ASN A 66 8.23 -20.02 -24.57
CA ASN A 66 9.24 -20.56 -23.66
C ASN A 66 9.43 -19.65 -22.44
N ILE A 67 9.73 -18.35 -22.62
CA ILE A 67 9.94 -17.42 -21.49
C ILE A 67 8.67 -17.20 -20.67
N LEU A 68 7.49 -17.21 -21.29
CA LEU A 68 6.23 -17.12 -20.57
C LEU A 68 5.96 -18.36 -19.70
N THR A 69 6.39 -19.55 -20.12
CA THR A 69 6.14 -20.80 -19.41
C THR A 69 7.19 -21.10 -18.34
N LEU A 70 8.47 -20.95 -18.68
CA LEU A 70 9.60 -21.34 -17.83
C LEU A 70 10.11 -20.19 -16.96
N GLY A 71 9.77 -18.96 -17.32
CA GLY A 71 10.36 -17.79 -16.69
C GLY A 71 11.84 -17.61 -17.05
N GLU A 72 12.58 -16.98 -16.15
CA GLU A 72 14.03 -16.78 -16.29
C GLU A 72 14.74 -16.96 -14.95
N ARG A 73 16.00 -17.33 -15.00
CA ARG A 73 16.86 -17.49 -13.82
C ARG A 73 17.46 -16.15 -13.40
N VAL A 74 17.47 -15.89 -12.09
CA VAL A 74 18.05 -14.69 -11.48
C VAL A 74 18.92 -15.05 -10.29
N ASP A 75 19.86 -14.18 -9.94
CA ASP A 75 20.64 -14.30 -8.72
C ASP A 75 19.86 -13.73 -7.53
N GLY A 76 19.32 -14.62 -6.72
CA GLY A 76 18.55 -14.26 -5.51
C GLY A 76 19.39 -13.56 -4.43
N SER A 77 20.71 -13.82 -4.36
CA SER A 77 21.59 -13.17 -3.37
C SER A 77 21.76 -11.67 -3.64
N SER A 78 21.63 -11.26 -4.90
CA SER A 78 21.60 -9.84 -5.30
C SER A 78 20.25 -9.17 -5.03
N LEU A 79 19.18 -9.93 -4.77
CA LEU A 79 17.84 -9.44 -4.54
C LEU A 79 17.46 -9.44 -3.07
N PHE A 80 17.90 -10.47 -2.33
CA PHE A 80 17.51 -10.72 -0.94
C PHE A 80 18.73 -11.04 -0.07
N PRO A 81 19.03 -10.23 0.96
CA PRO A 81 20.20 -10.41 1.81
C PRO A 81 20.25 -11.72 2.60
N PHE A 82 19.10 -12.40 2.75
CA PHE A 82 18.99 -13.68 3.47
C PHE A 82 19.25 -14.89 2.58
N ILE A 83 19.50 -14.71 1.27
CA ILE A 83 19.85 -15.78 0.34
C ILE A 83 21.35 -15.89 0.23
N GLU A 84 21.89 -17.08 0.51
CA GLU A 84 23.32 -17.35 0.43
C GLU A 84 23.79 -17.49 -1.02
N ALA A 85 24.96 -16.90 -1.34
CA ALA A 85 25.52 -16.94 -2.69
C ALA A 85 25.76 -18.36 -3.24
N GLY A 86 25.99 -19.33 -2.35
CA GLY A 86 26.21 -20.74 -2.75
C GLY A 86 24.98 -21.49 -3.27
N SER A 87 23.78 -20.94 -3.10
CA SER A 87 22.50 -21.50 -3.54
C SER A 87 21.51 -20.42 -3.97
N SER A 88 22.01 -19.43 -4.74
CA SER A 88 21.29 -18.18 -5.01
C SER A 88 20.43 -18.21 -6.27
N ASP A 89 20.56 -19.23 -7.12
CA ASP A 89 19.77 -19.32 -8.35
C ASP A 89 18.27 -19.49 -8.03
N LEU A 90 17.47 -18.53 -8.48
CA LEU A 90 16.01 -18.53 -8.42
C LEU A 90 15.43 -18.42 -9.81
N TYR A 91 14.19 -18.86 -9.98
CA TYR A 91 13.39 -18.56 -11.16
C TYR A 91 12.40 -17.43 -10.86
N VAL A 92 12.21 -16.54 -11.84
CA VAL A 92 11.11 -15.56 -11.88
C VAL A 92 10.16 -15.93 -13.00
N VAL A 93 8.89 -16.19 -12.65
CA VAL A 93 7.86 -16.64 -13.61
C VAL A 93 6.75 -15.59 -13.63
N PRO A 94 6.34 -15.09 -14.83
CA PRO A 94 5.38 -14.02 -14.95
C PRO A 94 3.98 -14.43 -14.50
N ARG A 95 3.32 -13.54 -13.78
CA ARG A 95 1.90 -13.64 -13.41
C ARG A 95 1.05 -12.95 -14.47
N TYR A 96 0.42 -13.69 -15.38
CA TYR A 96 -0.30 -13.14 -16.54
C TYR A 96 -1.37 -12.14 -16.14
N ARG A 97 -2.03 -12.31 -15.00
CA ARG A 97 -3.05 -11.40 -14.48
C ARG A 97 -2.55 -9.96 -14.26
N THR A 98 -1.24 -9.76 -14.17
CA THR A 98 -0.62 -8.45 -13.95
C THR A 98 -0.15 -7.79 -15.25
N ALA A 99 -0.47 -8.34 -16.41
CA ALA A 99 0.00 -7.85 -17.70
C ALA A 99 -0.52 -6.45 -18.03
N PHE A 100 0.39 -5.57 -18.44
CA PHE A 100 0.07 -4.24 -18.95
C PHE A 100 1.05 -3.82 -20.05
N VAL A 101 0.61 -2.93 -20.93
CA VAL A 101 1.52 -2.29 -21.90
C VAL A 101 2.28 -1.19 -21.15
N ASP A 102 3.62 -1.23 -21.20
CA ASP A 102 4.47 -0.28 -20.51
C ASP A 102 4.23 1.16 -21.03
N PRO A 103 3.67 2.06 -20.22
CA PRO A 103 3.33 3.42 -20.67
C PRO A 103 4.57 4.28 -20.93
N PHE A 104 5.74 3.83 -20.50
CA PHE A 104 7.01 4.53 -20.69
C PHE A 104 7.81 4.07 -21.90
N ALA A 105 7.46 2.92 -22.48
CA ALA A 105 8.12 2.33 -23.62
C ALA A 105 7.48 2.78 -24.95
N THR A 106 7.50 4.10 -25.21
CA THR A 106 6.81 4.70 -26.36
C THR A 106 7.40 4.31 -27.71
N ASP A 107 8.73 4.15 -27.79
CA ASP A 107 9.44 3.83 -29.04
C ASP A 107 9.47 2.34 -29.35
N ILE A 108 9.39 1.50 -28.35
CA ILE A 108 9.44 0.04 -28.46
C ILE A 108 8.23 -0.54 -27.71
N PRO A 109 7.16 -0.95 -28.42
CA PRO A 109 5.98 -1.53 -27.78
C PRO A 109 6.37 -2.70 -26.88
N THR A 110 6.14 -2.54 -25.58
CA THR A 110 6.60 -3.46 -24.53
C THR A 110 5.42 -3.90 -23.68
N LEU A 111 5.33 -5.21 -23.43
CA LEU A 111 4.40 -5.78 -22.46
C LEU A 111 5.16 -6.10 -21.16
N THR A 112 4.64 -5.66 -20.05
CA THR A 112 5.24 -5.85 -18.72
C THR A 112 4.33 -6.71 -17.84
N MET A 113 4.93 -7.60 -17.05
CA MET A 113 4.24 -8.43 -16.06
C MET A 113 5.05 -8.49 -14.78
N LEU A 114 4.36 -8.52 -13.64
CA LEU A 114 4.97 -8.87 -12.35
C LEU A 114 5.20 -10.38 -12.30
N CYS A 115 6.25 -10.79 -11.58
CA CYS A 115 6.64 -12.20 -11.48
C CYS A 115 6.53 -12.71 -10.04
N SER A 116 6.42 -14.03 -9.91
CA SER A 116 6.62 -14.78 -8.67
C SER A 116 7.97 -15.49 -8.69
N PHE A 117 8.54 -15.73 -7.48
CA PHE A 117 9.82 -16.40 -7.30
C PHE A 117 9.64 -17.88 -6.99
N PHE A 118 10.53 -18.69 -7.63
CA PHE A 118 10.59 -20.13 -7.41
C PHE A 118 12.03 -20.56 -7.14
N ASP A 119 12.16 -21.63 -6.36
CA ASP A 119 13.44 -22.27 -6.09
C ASP A 119 13.87 -23.19 -7.25
N LYS A 120 15.05 -23.81 -7.09
CA LYS A 120 15.64 -24.76 -8.08
C LYS A 120 14.80 -26.02 -8.32
N ASP A 121 13.90 -26.36 -7.40
CA ASP A 121 13.06 -27.57 -7.45
C ASP A 121 11.64 -27.26 -7.98
N GLY A 122 11.39 -25.99 -8.34
CA GLY A 122 10.10 -25.51 -8.87
C GLY A 122 9.04 -25.24 -7.81
N HIS A 123 9.43 -25.14 -6.53
CA HIS A 123 8.55 -24.71 -5.47
C HIS A 123 8.60 -23.19 -5.34
N HIS A 124 7.50 -22.57 -4.90
CA HIS A 124 7.53 -21.16 -4.54
C HIS A 124 8.63 -20.88 -3.52
N LEU A 125 9.35 -19.78 -3.69
CA LEU A 125 10.31 -19.34 -2.69
C LEU A 125 9.55 -18.94 -1.41
N GLU A 126 9.73 -19.69 -0.34
CA GLU A 126 8.98 -19.55 0.92
C GLU A 126 9.04 -18.16 1.55
N SER A 127 10.12 -17.44 1.31
CA SER A 127 10.36 -16.09 1.82
C SER A 127 10.04 -14.98 0.81
N ALA A 128 9.53 -15.33 -0.39
CA ALA A 128 9.15 -14.34 -1.38
C ALA A 128 7.99 -13.48 -0.87
N PRO A 129 8.06 -12.14 -0.99
CA PRO A 129 7.05 -11.24 -0.42
C PRO A 129 5.66 -11.50 -0.97
N GLU A 130 5.51 -11.68 -2.29
CA GLU A 130 4.23 -11.91 -2.94
C GLU A 130 3.62 -13.28 -2.55
N TYR A 131 4.46 -14.29 -2.35
CA TYR A 131 4.00 -15.61 -1.93
C TYR A 131 3.62 -15.62 -0.45
N THR A 132 4.34 -14.88 0.40
CA THR A 132 3.96 -14.68 1.82
C THR A 132 2.57 -14.03 1.90
N LEU A 133 2.29 -13.02 1.08
CA LEU A 133 0.96 -12.40 0.99
C LEU A 133 -0.10 -13.40 0.52
N ASP A 134 0.20 -14.21 -0.50
CA ASP A 134 -0.73 -15.22 -1.00
C ASP A 134 -1.10 -16.24 0.07
N LYS A 135 -0.11 -16.76 0.81
CA LYS A 135 -0.33 -17.65 1.95
C LYS A 135 -1.19 -16.99 3.04
N ALA A 136 -0.88 -15.73 3.38
CA ALA A 136 -1.60 -14.99 4.41
C ALA A 136 -3.09 -14.81 4.07
N CYS A 137 -3.39 -14.40 2.83
CA CYS A 137 -4.76 -14.24 2.36
C CYS A 137 -5.51 -15.58 2.27
N THR A 138 -4.82 -16.62 1.82
CA THR A 138 -5.38 -18.00 1.74
C THR A 138 -5.75 -18.52 3.13
N GLU A 139 -4.85 -18.37 4.10
CA GLU A 139 -5.08 -18.79 5.48
C GLU A 139 -6.15 -17.94 6.19
N PHE A 140 -6.20 -16.64 5.91
CA PHE A 140 -7.31 -15.79 6.38
C PHE A 140 -8.66 -16.31 5.88
N THR A 141 -8.77 -16.56 4.57
CA THR A 141 -10.02 -17.10 3.99
C THR A 141 -10.36 -18.48 4.55
N ARG A 142 -9.37 -19.36 4.72
CA ARG A 142 -9.58 -20.69 5.30
C ARG A 142 -10.10 -20.62 6.74
N ALA A 143 -9.57 -19.72 7.56
CA ALA A 143 -9.93 -19.59 8.97
C ALA A 143 -11.28 -18.89 9.18
N THR A 144 -11.66 -17.97 8.30
CA THR A 144 -12.81 -17.07 8.51
C THR A 144 -13.97 -17.29 7.54
N GLY A 145 -13.72 -17.89 6.38
CA GLY A 145 -14.67 -17.96 5.26
C GLY A 145 -14.85 -16.62 4.53
N LEU A 146 -14.06 -15.59 4.87
CA LEU A 146 -14.16 -14.25 4.28
C LEU A 146 -12.99 -13.99 3.35
N THR A 147 -13.17 -13.01 2.44
CA THR A 147 -12.10 -12.44 1.63
C THR A 147 -11.63 -11.13 2.22
N PHE A 148 -10.32 -10.93 2.25
CA PHE A 148 -9.68 -9.67 2.64
C PHE A 148 -9.46 -8.80 1.40
N GLU A 149 -10.16 -7.68 1.34
CA GLU A 149 -9.93 -6.63 0.35
C GLU A 149 -9.29 -5.41 1.00
N ALA A 150 -8.35 -4.79 0.28
CA ALA A 150 -7.60 -3.63 0.74
C ALA A 150 -7.51 -2.54 -0.32
N MET A 151 -7.25 -1.32 0.12
CA MET A 151 -6.80 -0.20 -0.71
C MET A 151 -5.81 0.65 0.07
N GLY A 152 -4.88 1.28 -0.65
CA GLY A 152 -3.94 2.23 -0.07
C GLY A 152 -4.34 3.68 -0.32
N GLU A 153 -3.96 4.54 0.63
CA GLU A 153 -3.81 5.99 0.45
C GLU A 153 -2.30 6.23 0.38
N LEU A 154 -1.79 6.53 -0.80
CA LEU A 154 -0.35 6.68 -1.04
C LEU A 154 0.03 8.15 -1.08
N GLU A 155 0.66 8.62 -0.01
CA GLU A 155 1.16 9.98 0.10
C GLU A 155 2.63 10.08 -0.37
N TYR A 156 2.95 11.19 -1.04
CA TYR A 156 4.31 11.48 -1.51
C TYR A 156 4.51 12.98 -1.70
N TYR A 157 5.76 13.43 -1.57
CA TYR A 157 6.14 14.79 -1.92
C TYR A 157 6.67 14.87 -3.35
N VAL A 158 6.24 15.92 -4.07
CA VAL A 158 6.83 16.37 -5.33
C VAL A 158 7.68 17.60 -5.04
N ILE A 159 8.88 17.65 -5.63
CA ILE A 159 9.89 18.65 -5.32
C ILE A 159 10.41 19.26 -6.62
N ALA A 160 10.44 20.58 -6.67
CA ALA A 160 10.97 21.35 -7.80
C ALA A 160 11.48 22.72 -7.33
N PRO A 161 12.24 23.46 -8.17
CA PRO A 161 12.54 24.86 -7.89
C PRO A 161 11.26 25.67 -7.66
N ASP A 162 11.25 26.55 -6.64
CA ASP A 162 10.10 27.41 -6.35
C ASP A 162 9.91 28.43 -7.48
N PRO A 163 8.75 28.44 -8.19
CA PRO A 163 8.48 29.42 -9.24
C PRO A 163 8.21 30.81 -8.71
N ALA A 164 8.08 30.99 -7.38
CA ALA A 164 7.81 32.26 -6.69
C ALA A 164 6.53 33.01 -7.16
N VAL A 165 5.58 32.29 -7.78
CA VAL A 165 4.29 32.81 -8.23
C VAL A 165 3.14 32.03 -7.58
N PHE A 166 2.06 32.73 -7.25
CA PHE A 166 0.93 32.14 -6.51
C PHE A 166 1.41 31.34 -5.28
N PRO A 167 2.10 32.00 -4.32
CA PRO A 167 2.70 31.29 -3.20
C PRO A 167 1.64 30.55 -2.41
N ALA A 168 1.93 29.29 -2.12
CA ALA A 168 1.07 28.49 -1.27
C ALA A 168 1.26 28.87 0.21
N THR A 169 0.21 28.69 1.01
CA THR A 169 0.31 28.90 2.45
C THR A 169 0.92 27.67 3.10
N ASP A 170 1.97 27.87 3.91
CA ASP A 170 2.68 26.76 4.60
C ASP A 170 1.73 25.86 5.37
N GLN A 171 1.81 24.55 5.12
CA GLN A 171 0.98 23.49 5.72
C GLN A 171 -0.55 23.70 5.55
N ARG A 172 -0.96 24.25 4.39
CA ARG A 172 -2.36 24.49 4.04
C ARG A 172 -2.72 23.97 2.65
N GLY A 173 -2.02 22.91 2.20
CA GLY A 173 -2.19 22.34 0.85
C GLY A 173 -3.42 21.46 0.68
N TYR A 174 -4.12 21.06 1.77
CA TYR A 174 -5.20 20.08 1.70
C TYR A 174 -6.31 20.48 0.72
N HIS A 175 -6.49 19.66 -0.34
CA HIS A 175 -7.41 19.85 -1.46
C HIS A 175 -7.19 21.18 -2.25
N GLU A 176 -6.02 21.79 -2.11
CA GLU A 176 -5.71 23.00 -2.87
C GLU A 176 -5.66 22.68 -4.36
N SER A 177 -6.10 23.65 -5.17
CA SER A 177 -6.12 23.54 -6.62
C SER A 177 -5.12 24.46 -7.30
N ALA A 178 -4.89 24.25 -8.60
CA ALA A 178 -4.09 25.17 -9.39
C ALA A 178 -4.74 26.58 -9.40
N PRO A 179 -3.96 27.66 -9.38
CA PRO A 179 -2.49 27.72 -9.48
C PRO A 179 -1.74 27.67 -8.15
N PHE A 180 -2.42 27.56 -7.01
CA PHE A 180 -1.78 27.50 -5.70
C PHE A 180 -1.13 26.13 -5.44
N ALA A 181 -1.78 25.02 -5.81
CA ALA A 181 -1.12 23.72 -5.97
C ALA A 181 -0.43 23.66 -7.34
N LYS A 182 0.85 23.28 -7.36
CA LYS A 182 1.69 23.34 -8.56
C LYS A 182 1.70 22.04 -9.36
N PHE A 183 1.41 20.90 -8.72
CA PHE A 183 1.60 19.58 -9.31
C PHE A 183 0.30 18.82 -9.59
N ASN A 184 -0.84 19.53 -9.74
CA ASN A 184 -2.12 18.92 -10.08
C ASN A 184 -2.07 18.13 -11.40
N ASP A 185 -1.44 18.69 -12.44
CA ASP A 185 -1.32 18.03 -13.74
C ASP A 185 -0.40 16.80 -13.67
N PHE A 186 0.70 16.92 -12.91
CA PHE A 186 1.60 15.79 -12.66
C PHE A 186 0.87 14.65 -11.93
N ARG A 187 0.11 14.97 -10.86
CA ARG A 187 -0.70 13.97 -10.14
C ARG A 187 -1.75 13.32 -11.06
N ALA A 188 -2.46 14.11 -11.86
CA ALA A 188 -3.45 13.59 -12.81
C ALA A 188 -2.81 12.64 -13.84
N LEU A 189 -1.60 12.97 -14.32
CA LEU A 189 -0.83 12.11 -15.22
C LEU A 189 -0.41 10.81 -14.51
N CYS A 190 0.08 10.88 -13.25
CA CYS A 190 0.37 9.70 -12.44
C CYS A 190 -0.85 8.78 -12.33
N MET A 191 -2.01 9.32 -11.97
CA MET A 191 -3.27 8.56 -11.85
C MET A 191 -3.64 7.87 -13.17
N THR A 192 -3.49 8.55 -14.29
CA THR A 192 -3.77 7.99 -15.62
C THR A 192 -2.86 6.81 -15.94
N TYR A 193 -1.55 6.97 -15.73
CA TYR A 193 -0.58 5.90 -16.01
C TYR A 193 -0.72 4.72 -15.04
N ILE A 194 -1.02 4.97 -13.77
CA ILE A 194 -1.35 3.90 -12.82
C ILE A 194 -2.60 3.12 -13.29
N ALA A 195 -3.62 3.81 -13.79
CA ALA A 195 -4.81 3.14 -14.33
C ALA A 195 -4.49 2.31 -15.60
N GLU A 196 -3.55 2.75 -16.43
CA GLU A 196 -3.07 1.99 -17.59
C GLU A 196 -2.32 0.71 -17.20
N THR A 197 -1.64 0.69 -16.04
CA THR A 197 -1.03 -0.52 -15.50
C THR A 197 -2.04 -1.48 -14.84
N GLY A 198 -3.30 -1.10 -14.76
CA GLY A 198 -4.39 -1.89 -14.16
C GLY A 198 -4.81 -1.43 -12.76
N GLY A 199 -4.19 -0.36 -12.24
CA GLY A 199 -4.57 0.22 -10.95
C GLY A 199 -5.97 0.82 -10.97
N LEU A 200 -6.77 0.49 -9.96
CA LEU A 200 -8.10 1.05 -9.79
C LEU A 200 -8.04 2.27 -8.88
N ILE A 201 -8.02 3.45 -9.48
CA ILE A 201 -7.92 4.73 -8.77
C ILE A 201 -9.29 5.20 -8.30
N LYS A 202 -9.37 5.64 -7.06
CA LYS A 202 -10.55 6.29 -6.47
C LYS A 202 -10.54 7.78 -6.75
N TYR A 203 -9.52 8.48 -6.28
CA TYR A 203 -9.23 9.90 -6.55
C TYR A 203 -7.79 10.24 -6.13
N GLY A 204 -7.38 11.49 -6.37
CA GLY A 204 -6.14 12.06 -5.85
C GLY A 204 -6.28 13.55 -5.59
N HIS A 205 -5.55 14.07 -4.61
CA HIS A 205 -5.57 15.46 -4.19
C HIS A 205 -4.22 15.92 -3.65
N SER A 206 -4.07 17.23 -3.47
CA SER A 206 -2.98 17.81 -2.69
C SER A 206 -3.24 17.57 -1.20
N GLU A 207 -2.20 17.19 -0.46
CA GLU A 207 -2.25 16.99 0.98
C GLU A 207 -1.76 18.22 1.75
N VAL A 208 -1.85 18.17 3.09
CA VAL A 208 -1.52 19.28 4.00
C VAL A 208 -0.11 19.82 3.77
N GLY A 209 0.84 18.94 3.49
CA GLY A 209 2.25 19.24 3.39
C GLY A 209 2.59 20.11 2.19
N ASN A 210 2.94 21.36 2.46
CA ASN A 210 3.26 22.35 1.47
C ASN A 210 4.20 23.39 2.10
N PHE A 211 5.42 23.52 1.62
CA PHE A 211 6.42 24.45 2.15
C PHE A 211 7.56 24.67 1.16
N THR A 212 8.34 25.74 1.38
CA THR A 212 9.58 26.00 0.65
C THR A 212 10.79 25.81 1.58
N LEU A 213 11.80 25.11 1.10
CA LEU A 213 13.06 24.89 1.80
C LEU A 213 14.22 24.98 0.79
N ASP A 214 15.24 25.80 1.08
CA ASP A 214 16.43 25.97 0.24
C ASP A 214 16.12 26.33 -1.23
N GLY A 215 15.07 27.13 -1.46
CA GLY A 215 14.63 27.56 -2.80
C GLY A 215 13.87 26.50 -3.60
N MET A 216 13.56 25.36 -2.96
CA MET A 216 12.74 24.30 -3.54
C MET A 216 11.35 24.32 -2.91
N ILE A 217 10.32 24.12 -3.71
CA ILE A 217 8.97 23.84 -3.24
C ILE A 217 8.81 22.33 -2.96
N TYR A 218 8.20 22.03 -1.85
CA TYR A 218 7.78 20.68 -1.44
C TYR A 218 6.27 20.67 -1.36
N GLU A 219 5.60 19.92 -2.21
CA GLU A 219 4.14 19.80 -2.24
C GLU A 219 3.74 18.34 -2.09
N GLN A 220 3.00 18.06 -1.01
CA GLN A 220 2.50 16.73 -0.72
C GLN A 220 1.26 16.43 -1.56
N ASN A 221 1.23 15.25 -2.13
CA ASN A 221 0.14 14.72 -2.93
C ASN A 221 -0.26 13.35 -2.40
N GLU A 222 -1.53 13.00 -2.59
CA GLU A 222 -2.08 11.70 -2.24
C GLU A 222 -2.87 11.12 -3.42
N ILE A 223 -2.74 9.81 -3.61
CA ILE A 223 -3.55 9.01 -4.53
C ILE A 223 -4.19 7.88 -3.74
N GLU A 224 -5.53 7.86 -3.72
CA GLU A 224 -6.33 6.79 -3.14
C GLU A 224 -6.80 5.79 -4.20
N PHE A 225 -6.80 4.51 -3.82
CA PHE A 225 -7.23 3.40 -4.66
C PHE A 225 -8.65 2.94 -4.33
N LEU A 226 -9.24 2.13 -5.19
CA LEU A 226 -10.46 1.39 -4.88
C LEU A 226 -10.11 0.06 -4.21
N PRO A 227 -10.95 -0.45 -3.28
CA PRO A 227 -10.70 -1.73 -2.62
C PRO A 227 -10.76 -2.89 -3.62
N VAL A 228 -9.73 -3.73 -3.58
CA VAL A 228 -9.58 -4.97 -4.35
C VAL A 228 -9.02 -6.08 -3.44
N ASP A 229 -8.94 -7.32 -3.93
CA ASP A 229 -8.21 -8.38 -3.21
C ASP A 229 -6.84 -7.86 -2.75
N ALA A 230 -6.43 -8.18 -1.54
CA ALA A 230 -5.21 -7.62 -0.95
C ALA A 230 -3.94 -7.91 -1.77
N ARG A 231 -3.92 -9.00 -2.54
CA ARG A 231 -2.82 -9.34 -3.47
C ARG A 231 -2.74 -8.32 -4.61
N ASP A 232 -3.90 -7.97 -5.18
CA ASP A 232 -3.99 -6.96 -6.23
C ASP A 232 -3.72 -5.56 -5.69
N ALA A 233 -4.14 -5.26 -4.46
CA ALA A 233 -3.84 -4.00 -3.79
C ALA A 233 -2.32 -3.80 -3.61
N ALA A 234 -1.59 -4.85 -3.22
CA ALA A 234 -0.13 -4.79 -3.14
C ALA A 234 0.52 -4.57 -4.51
N ASP A 235 0.09 -5.33 -5.54
CA ASP A 235 0.56 -5.16 -6.92
C ASP A 235 0.35 -3.72 -7.42
N GLN A 236 -0.83 -3.13 -7.18
CA GLN A 236 -1.15 -1.75 -7.57
C GLN A 236 -0.27 -0.72 -6.87
N LEU A 237 -0.02 -0.87 -5.57
CA LEU A 237 0.80 0.07 -4.80
C LEU A 237 2.27 0.08 -5.24
N VAL A 238 2.87 -1.08 -5.48
CA VAL A 238 4.27 -1.14 -5.93
C VAL A 238 4.41 -0.59 -7.36
N LEU A 239 3.43 -0.86 -8.24
CA LEU A 239 3.38 -0.28 -9.58
C LEU A 239 3.15 1.24 -9.53
N ALA A 240 2.31 1.74 -8.63
CA ALA A 240 2.09 3.17 -8.46
C ALA A 240 3.38 3.91 -8.06
N LYS A 241 4.13 3.39 -7.10
CA LYS A 241 5.43 3.96 -6.71
C LYS A 241 6.41 3.98 -7.88
N TRP A 242 6.44 2.91 -8.68
CA TRP A 242 7.26 2.83 -9.88
C TRP A 242 6.82 3.86 -10.93
N VAL A 243 5.52 3.99 -11.20
CA VAL A 243 4.96 4.96 -12.17
C VAL A 243 5.29 6.39 -11.74
N ILE A 244 5.03 6.75 -10.48
CA ILE A 244 5.25 8.11 -9.96
C ILE A 244 6.73 8.50 -10.10
N ARG A 245 7.67 7.60 -9.74
CA ARG A 245 9.12 7.85 -9.89
C ARG A 245 9.54 8.01 -11.35
N ASN A 246 9.04 7.16 -12.24
CA ASN A 246 9.37 7.26 -13.67
C ASN A 246 8.86 8.56 -14.31
N LEU A 247 7.64 8.95 -13.98
CA LEU A 247 7.07 10.21 -14.46
C LEU A 247 7.85 11.42 -13.91
N ALA A 248 8.16 11.42 -12.61
CA ALA A 248 8.94 12.49 -12.01
C ALA A 248 10.29 12.69 -12.71
N TRP A 249 11.05 11.59 -12.88
CA TRP A 249 12.32 11.63 -13.61
C TRP A 249 12.17 12.20 -15.04
N ARG A 250 11.14 11.78 -15.79
CA ARG A 250 10.89 12.27 -17.16
C ARG A 250 10.49 13.74 -17.22
N HIS A 251 9.86 14.25 -16.15
CA HIS A 251 9.44 15.64 -16.06
C HIS A 251 10.48 16.56 -15.38
N GLY A 252 11.66 16.03 -15.01
CA GLY A 252 12.69 16.81 -14.31
C GLY A 252 12.28 17.20 -12.88
N LEU A 253 11.38 16.43 -12.28
CA LEU A 253 10.93 16.57 -10.91
C LEU A 253 11.63 15.55 -10.02
N ASP A 254 11.75 15.85 -8.73
CA ASP A 254 12.07 14.83 -7.74
C ASP A 254 10.83 14.45 -6.94
N VAL A 255 10.75 13.18 -6.52
CA VAL A 255 9.67 12.66 -5.68
C VAL A 255 10.20 11.80 -4.57
N THR A 256 9.55 11.88 -3.42
CA THR A 256 9.92 11.04 -2.28
C THR A 256 8.70 10.50 -1.58
N PHE A 257 8.82 9.23 -1.15
CA PHE A 257 7.91 8.56 -0.23
C PHE A 257 8.47 8.53 1.21
N ALA A 258 9.53 9.30 1.48
CA ALA A 258 10.12 9.36 2.81
C ALA A 258 9.07 9.78 3.85
N PRO A 259 8.99 9.10 4.99
CA PRO A 259 7.97 9.33 6.01
C PRO A 259 7.97 10.74 6.58
N LYS A 260 9.12 11.39 6.59
CA LYS A 260 9.31 12.76 7.10
C LYS A 260 10.40 13.46 6.29
N ILE A 261 10.19 14.72 5.96
CA ILE A 261 11.20 15.53 5.26
C ILE A 261 11.97 16.37 6.28
N THR A 262 11.27 17.08 7.15
CA THR A 262 11.88 17.94 8.17
C THR A 262 10.93 18.12 9.35
N ALA A 263 11.47 18.62 10.46
CA ALA A 263 10.70 18.89 11.67
C ALA A 263 9.59 19.93 11.42
N GLY A 264 8.45 19.77 12.07
CA GLY A 264 7.33 20.71 12.01
C GLY A 264 6.55 20.74 10.69
N LYS A 265 6.86 19.85 9.73
CA LYS A 265 6.12 19.70 8.47
C LYS A 265 5.40 18.35 8.42
N ALA A 266 4.31 18.26 7.67
CA ALA A 266 3.55 17.03 7.51
C ALA A 266 4.44 15.87 7.04
N GLY A 267 4.22 14.69 7.61
CA GLY A 267 4.83 13.43 7.16
C GLY A 267 3.97 12.74 6.12
N SER A 268 4.56 11.84 5.34
CA SER A 268 3.85 11.03 4.35
C SER A 268 3.52 9.65 4.89
N GLY A 269 2.24 9.30 4.86
CA GLY A 269 1.70 8.00 5.26
C GLY A 269 1.48 7.05 4.09
N LEU A 270 1.22 5.81 4.44
CA LEU A 270 0.57 4.80 3.62
C LEU A 270 -0.56 4.21 4.46
N HIS A 271 -1.72 4.87 4.43
CA HIS A 271 -2.87 4.34 5.14
C HIS A 271 -3.46 3.18 4.36
N VAL A 272 -3.80 2.11 5.05
CA VAL A 272 -4.43 0.94 4.41
C VAL A 272 -5.84 0.79 4.93
N HIS A 273 -6.79 0.99 4.03
CA HIS A 273 -8.18 0.67 4.25
C HIS A 273 -8.44 -0.81 3.99
N MET A 274 -9.24 -1.41 4.82
CA MET A 274 -9.56 -2.83 4.79
C MET A 274 -11.06 -3.03 4.83
N ARG A 275 -11.54 -4.02 4.11
CA ARG A 275 -12.90 -4.53 4.24
C ARG A 275 -12.91 -6.05 4.11
N LEU A 276 -13.89 -6.66 4.77
CA LEU A 276 -14.09 -8.11 4.79
C LEU A 276 -15.33 -8.41 3.98
N MET A 277 -15.22 -9.35 3.04
CA MET A 277 -16.28 -9.69 2.11
C MET A 277 -16.72 -11.14 2.30
N ASN A 278 -18.03 -11.36 2.27
CA ASN A 278 -18.60 -12.68 2.21
C ASN A 278 -18.35 -13.34 0.84
N PRO A 279 -18.41 -14.68 0.73
CA PRO A 279 -18.22 -15.40 -0.53
C PRO A 279 -19.24 -15.00 -1.63
N ASP A 280 -20.41 -14.50 -1.26
CA ASP A 280 -21.43 -14.01 -2.17
C ASP A 280 -21.19 -12.55 -2.67
N GLY A 281 -20.06 -11.96 -2.26
CA GLY A 281 -19.68 -10.60 -2.63
C GLY A 281 -20.38 -9.50 -1.81
N THR A 282 -21.13 -9.86 -0.76
CA THR A 282 -21.69 -8.88 0.17
C THR A 282 -20.67 -8.47 1.23
N SER A 283 -20.84 -7.27 1.81
CA SER A 283 -19.93 -6.78 2.86
C SER A 283 -20.21 -7.46 4.20
N ALA A 284 -19.15 -7.98 4.85
CA ALA A 284 -19.21 -8.48 6.22
C ALA A 284 -18.97 -7.36 7.26
N MET A 285 -18.81 -6.10 6.82
CA MET A 285 -18.46 -4.97 7.70
C MET A 285 -19.64 -4.47 8.53
N THR A 286 -20.86 -4.71 8.11
CA THR A 286 -22.09 -4.27 8.77
C THR A 286 -23.05 -5.45 8.95
N ALA A 287 -23.61 -5.62 10.14
CA ALA A 287 -24.64 -6.66 10.39
C ALA A 287 -26.03 -6.22 9.87
N ARG A 288 -26.30 -4.92 9.87
CA ARG A 288 -27.47 -4.21 9.29
C ARG A 288 -27.00 -2.81 8.93
N PRO A 289 -27.71 -2.07 8.06
CA PRO A 289 -27.38 -0.66 7.81
C PRO A 289 -27.23 0.13 9.12
N GLY A 290 -26.07 0.76 9.31
CA GLY A 290 -25.75 1.55 10.49
C GLY A 290 -25.31 0.78 11.74
N SER A 291 -25.19 -0.56 11.69
CA SER A 291 -24.70 -1.38 12.82
C SER A 291 -23.30 -1.96 12.59
N VAL A 292 -22.56 -2.17 13.69
CA VAL A 292 -21.23 -2.78 13.67
C VAL A 292 -21.35 -4.30 13.60
N SER A 293 -20.61 -4.95 12.69
CA SER A 293 -20.55 -6.41 12.64
C SER A 293 -19.51 -6.98 13.61
N GLY A 294 -19.75 -8.19 14.11
CA GLY A 294 -18.76 -8.93 14.89
C GLY A 294 -17.48 -9.20 14.11
N ALA A 295 -17.57 -9.42 12.79
CA ALA A 295 -16.42 -9.61 11.92
C ALA A 295 -15.50 -8.37 11.92
N ARG A 296 -16.07 -7.15 11.80
CA ARG A 296 -15.31 -5.90 11.87
C ARG A 296 -14.59 -5.75 13.20
N LEU A 297 -15.28 -5.98 14.33
CA LEU A 297 -14.69 -5.87 15.66
C LEU A 297 -13.56 -6.88 15.89
N ARG A 298 -13.72 -8.11 15.43
CA ARG A 298 -12.65 -9.13 15.50
C ARG A 298 -11.44 -8.70 14.66
N GLY A 299 -11.64 -8.23 13.43
CA GLY A 299 -10.54 -7.71 12.61
C GLY A 299 -9.79 -6.56 13.29
N ILE A 300 -10.52 -5.59 13.86
CA ILE A 300 -9.95 -4.47 14.62
C ILE A 300 -9.18 -4.98 15.84
N ALA A 301 -9.72 -5.93 16.61
CA ALA A 301 -9.04 -6.48 17.79
C ALA A 301 -7.68 -7.10 17.45
N GLY A 302 -7.60 -7.87 16.37
CA GLY A 302 -6.33 -8.45 15.91
C GLY A 302 -5.32 -7.37 15.50
N LEU A 303 -5.78 -6.28 14.84
CA LEU A 303 -4.92 -5.13 14.55
C LEU A 303 -4.43 -4.45 15.82
N MET A 304 -5.29 -4.29 16.84
CA MET A 304 -4.91 -3.67 18.12
C MET A 304 -3.85 -4.51 18.84
N ASP A 305 -4.04 -5.82 18.93
CA ASP A 305 -3.11 -6.71 19.61
C ASP A 305 -1.73 -6.79 18.91
N LEU A 306 -1.71 -6.76 17.58
CA LEU A 306 -0.47 -6.87 16.81
C LEU A 306 0.10 -5.52 16.32
N ALA A 307 -0.54 -4.40 16.60
CA ALA A 307 -0.13 -3.08 16.11
C ALA A 307 1.36 -2.76 16.31
N PRO A 308 1.98 -3.03 17.50
CA PRO A 308 3.40 -2.78 17.66
C PRO A 308 4.28 -3.63 16.72
N ALA A 309 3.92 -4.89 16.47
CA ALA A 309 4.66 -5.78 15.58
C ALA A 309 4.49 -5.42 14.09
N LEU A 310 3.32 -4.88 13.71
CA LEU A 310 3.03 -4.45 12.34
C LEU A 310 3.95 -3.33 11.87
N THR A 311 4.47 -2.50 12.78
CA THR A 311 5.43 -1.44 12.44
C THR A 311 6.72 -1.96 11.81
N ALA A 312 7.10 -3.21 12.08
CA ALA A 312 8.29 -3.83 11.50
C ALA A 312 8.22 -3.96 9.97
N PHE A 313 7.00 -4.03 9.42
CA PHE A 313 6.75 -4.11 7.98
C PHE A 313 6.27 -2.79 7.40
N GLY A 314 5.55 -1.98 8.19
CA GLY A 314 4.95 -0.71 7.77
C GLY A 314 5.84 0.52 7.96
N ASN A 315 6.88 0.45 8.82
CA ASN A 315 7.73 1.56 9.23
C ASN A 315 9.20 1.10 9.27
N THR A 316 9.80 0.91 8.10
CA THR A 316 10.98 0.06 7.91
C THR A 316 12.33 0.77 8.03
N ASN A 317 12.34 2.08 8.29
CA ASN A 317 13.59 2.85 8.45
C ASN A 317 13.49 3.91 9.57
N PRO A 318 14.61 4.48 10.02
CA PRO A 318 14.61 5.42 11.15
C PRO A 318 13.73 6.64 10.96
N THR A 319 13.52 7.11 9.71
CA THR A 319 12.73 8.32 9.44
C THR A 319 11.24 8.12 9.64
N SER A 320 10.77 6.87 9.68
CA SER A 320 9.40 6.50 10.06
C SER A 320 9.05 7.01 11.46
N TYR A 321 10.01 6.93 12.38
CA TYR A 321 9.83 7.32 13.78
C TYR A 321 9.96 8.83 14.02
N PHE A 322 10.33 9.60 12.99
CA PHE A 322 10.19 11.06 12.98
C PHE A 322 8.75 11.49 12.65
N ARG A 323 7.99 10.61 11.99
CA ARG A 323 6.55 10.79 11.74
C ARG A 323 5.70 10.29 12.90
N LEU A 324 6.04 9.12 13.48
CA LEU A 324 5.35 8.50 14.60
C LEU A 324 5.73 9.17 15.93
N VAL A 325 5.37 10.44 16.10
CA VAL A 325 5.61 11.24 17.31
C VAL A 325 4.32 11.83 17.83
N PRO A 326 4.18 12.01 19.17
CA PRO A 326 2.99 12.59 19.77
C PRO A 326 2.65 13.97 19.19
N HIS A 327 1.36 14.30 19.11
CA HIS A 327 0.83 15.58 18.63
C HIS A 327 1.15 15.93 17.17
N GLN A 328 1.44 14.92 16.35
CA GLN A 328 1.53 15.00 14.89
C GLN A 328 0.35 14.25 14.27
N GLU A 329 0.28 14.23 12.93
CA GLU A 329 -0.82 13.60 12.18
C GLU A 329 -0.85 12.06 12.30
N ALA A 330 0.30 11.45 12.57
CA ALA A 330 0.42 10.00 12.72
C ALA A 330 0.08 9.55 14.14
N PRO A 331 -0.68 8.46 14.30
CA PRO A 331 -1.04 7.92 15.60
C PRO A 331 0.16 7.25 16.28
N THR A 332 0.25 7.42 17.61
CA THR A 332 1.26 6.76 18.44
C THR A 332 0.67 5.83 19.48
N SER A 333 -0.63 5.94 19.76
CA SER A 333 -1.35 5.10 20.72
C SER A 333 -2.14 4.01 20.02
N VAL A 334 -2.15 2.82 20.63
CA VAL A 334 -2.89 1.66 20.12
C VAL A 334 -4.35 1.79 20.52
N CYS A 335 -5.15 2.37 19.63
CA CYS A 335 -6.59 2.55 19.84
C CYS A 335 -7.33 2.68 18.50
N TRP A 336 -8.64 2.53 18.55
CA TRP A 336 -9.50 2.71 17.39
C TRP A 336 -10.74 3.55 17.69
N GLY A 337 -11.38 4.10 16.67
CA GLY A 337 -12.60 4.88 16.86
C GLY A 337 -13.33 5.19 15.56
N ASP A 338 -14.61 5.50 15.70
CA ASP A 338 -15.47 5.92 14.60
C ASP A 338 -15.24 7.40 14.28
N ARG A 339 -14.91 7.70 13.01
CA ARG A 339 -14.72 9.06 12.47
C ARG A 339 -13.63 9.89 13.15
N ASN A 340 -12.86 9.29 14.02
CA ASN A 340 -11.82 9.92 14.82
C ASN A 340 -10.47 9.85 14.08
N ARG A 341 -9.86 11.00 13.74
CA ARG A 341 -8.57 11.05 13.04
C ARG A 341 -7.35 10.96 13.98
N SER A 342 -7.55 11.00 15.29
CA SER A 342 -6.46 10.90 16.27
C SER A 342 -6.07 9.46 16.64
N VAL A 343 -6.84 8.45 16.20
CA VAL A 343 -6.64 7.04 16.55
C VAL A 343 -5.83 6.27 15.51
N LEU A 344 -5.27 5.13 15.91
CA LEU A 344 -4.48 4.24 15.05
C LEU A 344 -5.32 3.55 13.99
N VAL A 345 -6.46 2.96 14.38
CA VAL A 345 -7.41 2.39 13.44
C VAL A 345 -8.69 3.21 13.45
N ARG A 346 -8.96 3.83 12.33
CA ARG A 346 -10.14 4.67 12.14
C ARG A 346 -11.19 3.92 11.33
N VAL A 347 -12.45 4.04 11.74
CA VAL A 347 -13.59 3.66 10.92
C VAL A 347 -14.13 4.95 10.29
N PRO A 348 -13.94 5.17 8.98
CA PRO A 348 -14.45 6.36 8.31
C PRO A 348 -15.98 6.46 8.37
N LEU A 349 -16.51 7.65 8.12
CA LEU A 349 -17.94 7.84 7.95
C LEU A 349 -18.44 6.94 6.81
N GLY A 350 -19.33 6.01 7.15
CA GLY A 350 -20.00 5.20 6.14
C GLY A 350 -21.15 5.97 5.49
N TRP A 351 -21.60 5.49 4.37
CA TRP A 351 -22.80 5.97 3.71
C TRP A 351 -24.05 5.43 4.43
N THR A 352 -24.36 6.01 5.60
CA THR A 352 -25.50 5.59 6.45
C THR A 352 -26.81 6.32 6.09
N GLY A 353 -26.71 7.41 5.33
CA GLY A 353 -27.86 8.17 4.84
C GLY A 353 -28.36 7.62 3.49
N ASP A 354 -29.48 8.15 3.06
CA ASP A 354 -29.96 7.91 1.70
C ASP A 354 -29.12 8.70 0.69
N ALA A 355 -28.14 8.01 0.08
CA ALA A 355 -27.26 8.61 -0.92
C ALA A 355 -28.02 9.14 -2.15
N ASN A 356 -29.14 8.49 -2.50
CA ASN A 356 -29.98 8.94 -3.60
C ASN A 356 -30.70 10.25 -3.25
N THR A 357 -31.15 10.41 -2.00
CA THR A 357 -31.73 11.68 -1.52
C THR A 357 -30.71 12.82 -1.61
N MET A 358 -29.47 12.60 -1.20
CA MET A 358 -28.41 13.62 -1.33
C MET A 358 -28.15 13.99 -2.78
N CYS A 359 -28.13 13.01 -3.68
CA CYS A 359 -27.99 13.25 -5.12
C CYS A 359 -29.15 14.10 -5.65
N SER A 360 -30.39 13.76 -5.32
CA SER A 360 -31.58 14.49 -5.77
C SER A 360 -31.63 15.92 -5.21
N LEU A 361 -31.18 16.15 -3.97
CA LEU A 361 -31.09 17.49 -3.40
C LEU A 361 -30.03 18.36 -4.11
N ALA A 362 -28.90 17.76 -4.49
CA ALA A 362 -27.85 18.45 -5.24
C ALA A 362 -28.23 18.67 -6.72
N ASN A 363 -29.03 17.77 -7.29
CA ASN A 363 -29.43 17.75 -8.72
C ASN A 363 -30.96 17.63 -8.84
N PRO A 364 -31.73 18.69 -8.55
CA PRO A 364 -33.22 18.60 -8.45
C PRO A 364 -33.92 18.21 -9.75
N THR A 365 -33.27 18.30 -10.89
CA THR A 365 -33.82 17.95 -12.21
C THR A 365 -33.41 16.58 -12.73
N ASP A 366 -32.56 15.85 -11.95
CA ASP A 366 -32.10 14.52 -12.32
C ASP A 366 -33.18 13.47 -12.01
N ASP A 367 -33.64 12.75 -13.05
CA ASP A 367 -34.60 11.65 -12.99
C ASP A 367 -33.96 10.27 -13.23
N SER A 368 -32.64 10.18 -13.12
CA SER A 368 -31.89 8.93 -13.27
C SER A 368 -32.31 7.86 -12.26
N THR A 369 -32.21 6.60 -12.67
CA THR A 369 -32.53 5.46 -11.78
C THR A 369 -31.65 5.51 -10.52
N PRO A 370 -32.22 5.47 -9.31
CA PRO A 370 -31.49 5.44 -8.06
C PRO A 370 -30.53 4.25 -7.99
N LEU A 371 -29.37 4.47 -7.35
CA LEU A 371 -28.42 3.38 -7.09
C LEU A 371 -28.95 2.44 -5.99
N ASP A 372 -28.58 1.16 -6.10
CA ASP A 372 -28.87 0.18 -5.05
C ASP A 372 -28.22 0.58 -3.72
N PRO A 373 -28.98 0.69 -2.62
CA PRO A 373 -28.41 0.98 -1.30
C PRO A 373 -27.31 0.00 -0.85
N ALA A 374 -27.30 -1.24 -1.35
CA ALA A 374 -26.26 -2.22 -1.08
C ALA A 374 -24.88 -1.76 -1.59
N GLU A 375 -24.84 -1.00 -2.70
CA GLU A 375 -23.58 -0.44 -3.21
C GLU A 375 -22.97 0.59 -2.23
N ALA A 376 -23.80 1.36 -1.54
CA ALA A 376 -23.33 2.28 -0.50
C ALA A 376 -22.74 1.53 0.71
N ALA A 377 -23.39 0.44 1.12
CA ALA A 377 -22.92 -0.39 2.24
C ALA A 377 -21.56 -1.08 1.95
N ARG A 378 -21.29 -1.45 0.70
CA ARG A 378 -20.02 -2.04 0.26
C ARG A 378 -18.81 -1.08 0.43
N LYS A 379 -19.03 0.23 0.52
CA LYS A 379 -17.97 1.24 0.66
C LYS A 379 -17.41 1.34 2.08
N GLN A 380 -18.03 0.70 3.09
CA GLN A 380 -17.55 0.76 4.46
C GLN A 380 -16.23 0.02 4.61
N THR A 381 -15.24 0.72 5.17
CA THR A 381 -13.92 0.20 5.51
C THR A 381 -13.56 0.52 6.96
N PHE A 382 -12.46 0.01 7.45
CA PHE A 382 -11.64 0.57 8.54
C PHE A 382 -10.21 0.73 8.05
N GLU A 383 -9.50 1.74 8.51
CA GLU A 383 -8.14 2.06 8.07
C GLU A 383 -7.13 1.99 9.20
N ILE A 384 -5.95 1.43 8.93
CA ILE A 384 -4.79 1.55 9.81
C ILE A 384 -3.87 2.65 9.28
N ARG A 385 -3.37 3.51 10.19
CA ARG A 385 -2.76 4.80 9.83
C ARG A 385 -1.29 4.93 10.22
N SER A 386 -0.67 3.87 10.77
CA SER A 386 0.73 3.92 11.23
C SER A 386 1.75 3.82 10.11
N ALA A 387 1.50 3.02 9.08
CA ALA A 387 2.47 2.77 8.01
C ALA A 387 2.78 4.02 7.18
N ASP A 388 3.88 3.98 6.48
CA ASP A 388 4.37 5.05 5.61
C ASP A 388 4.95 4.51 4.31
N GLY A 389 5.42 5.40 3.46
CA GLY A 389 5.93 5.04 2.14
C GLY A 389 7.21 4.19 2.13
N SER A 390 7.84 3.95 3.29
CA SER A 390 8.97 3.02 3.41
C SER A 390 8.54 1.57 3.54
N ALA A 391 7.24 1.31 3.69
CA ALA A 391 6.69 -0.02 3.92
C ALA A 391 7.15 -1.04 2.86
N ASP A 392 7.47 -2.25 3.32
CA ASP A 392 7.51 -3.41 2.46
C ASP A 392 6.06 -3.83 2.16
N VAL A 393 5.54 -3.37 1.02
CA VAL A 393 4.11 -3.40 0.72
C VAL A 393 3.52 -4.80 0.81
N TYR A 394 4.17 -5.80 0.20
CA TYR A 394 3.66 -7.18 0.23
C TYR A 394 3.70 -7.77 1.64
N MET A 395 4.83 -7.61 2.34
CA MET A 395 4.99 -8.14 3.69
C MET A 395 4.06 -7.43 4.67
N TYR A 396 3.83 -6.11 4.49
CA TYR A 396 2.89 -5.36 5.32
C TYR A 396 1.45 -5.83 5.10
N MET A 397 1.02 -6.00 3.84
CA MET A 397 -0.31 -6.55 3.54
C MET A 397 -0.48 -7.98 4.06
N ALA A 398 0.57 -8.81 3.98
CA ALA A 398 0.58 -10.15 4.58
C ALA A 398 0.42 -10.09 6.10
N ALA A 399 1.14 -9.18 6.75
CA ALA A 399 1.05 -8.99 8.20
C ALA A 399 -0.33 -8.48 8.64
N LEU A 400 -0.98 -7.62 7.84
CA LEU A 400 -2.37 -7.22 8.07
C LEU A 400 -3.34 -8.41 7.96
N ALA A 401 -3.17 -9.28 6.94
CA ALA A 401 -4.00 -10.48 6.81
C ALA A 401 -3.82 -11.44 7.99
N VAL A 402 -2.58 -11.60 8.51
CA VAL A 402 -2.30 -12.37 9.73
C VAL A 402 -2.97 -11.73 10.94
N ALA A 403 -2.88 -10.40 11.09
CA ALA A 403 -3.52 -9.70 12.21
C ALA A 403 -5.05 -9.84 12.16
N LEU A 404 -5.65 -9.71 10.99
CA LEU A 404 -7.08 -9.95 10.80
C LEU A 404 -7.45 -11.39 11.21
N ARG A 405 -6.74 -12.41 10.71
CA ARG A 405 -6.96 -13.82 11.10
C ARG A 405 -6.85 -13.99 12.61
N HIS A 406 -5.79 -13.48 13.20
CA HIS A 406 -5.55 -13.55 14.65
C HIS A 406 -6.75 -13.03 15.45
N GLY A 407 -7.35 -11.90 15.06
CA GLY A 407 -8.52 -11.36 15.72
C GLY A 407 -9.76 -12.27 15.66
N PHE A 408 -9.88 -13.13 14.65
CA PHE A 408 -10.93 -14.16 14.63
C PHE A 408 -10.60 -15.36 15.51
N GLU A 409 -9.33 -15.66 15.73
CA GLU A 409 -8.82 -16.75 16.56
C GLU A 409 -8.77 -16.39 18.05
N MET A 410 -8.68 -15.08 18.39
CA MET A 410 -8.67 -14.61 19.77
C MET A 410 -10.00 -14.87 20.48
N PRO A 411 -9.99 -15.50 21.68
CA PRO A 411 -11.21 -15.74 22.44
C PRO A 411 -11.85 -14.47 23.00
N ASP A 412 -11.03 -13.45 23.31
CA ASP A 412 -11.38 -12.16 23.94
C ASP A 412 -11.41 -10.99 22.95
N ALA A 413 -11.45 -11.26 21.64
CA ALA A 413 -11.40 -10.22 20.59
C ALA A 413 -12.39 -9.06 20.80
N LEU A 414 -13.62 -9.36 21.20
CA LEU A 414 -14.63 -8.31 21.38
C LEU A 414 -14.33 -7.44 22.61
N GLU A 415 -13.75 -8.02 23.65
CA GLU A 415 -13.31 -7.27 24.84
C GLU A 415 -12.11 -6.37 24.51
N VAL A 416 -11.13 -6.89 23.75
CA VAL A 416 -10.00 -6.07 23.27
C VAL A 416 -10.49 -4.92 22.41
N ALA A 417 -11.44 -5.16 21.50
CA ALA A 417 -12.02 -4.09 20.69
C ALA A 417 -12.72 -3.02 21.57
N GLU A 418 -13.46 -3.43 22.59
CA GLU A 418 -14.13 -2.50 23.50
C GLU A 418 -13.14 -1.69 24.36
N GLN A 419 -12.12 -2.33 24.91
CA GLN A 419 -11.10 -1.69 25.76
C GLN A 419 -10.22 -0.68 25.00
N THR A 420 -10.04 -0.87 23.69
CA THR A 420 -9.22 0.00 22.83
C THR A 420 -10.03 1.04 22.05
N TYR A 421 -11.34 1.07 22.22
CA TYR A 421 -12.22 2.08 21.59
C TYR A 421 -12.06 3.45 22.23
N VAL A 422 -11.97 4.50 21.39
CA VAL A 422 -11.85 5.90 21.82
C VAL A 422 -12.74 6.79 20.95
N ASP A 423 -13.65 7.52 21.59
CA ASP A 423 -14.60 8.45 20.97
C ASP A 423 -14.20 9.94 21.07
N VAL A 424 -13.06 10.22 21.71
CA VAL A 424 -12.52 11.57 21.90
C VAL A 424 -11.19 11.77 21.17
N ASP A 425 -10.84 13.02 20.92
CA ASP A 425 -9.52 13.38 20.42
C ASP A 425 -8.45 13.16 21.52
N ILE A 426 -7.59 12.14 21.31
CA ILE A 426 -6.56 11.74 22.28
C ILE A 426 -5.42 12.76 22.41
N HIS A 427 -5.32 13.74 21.53
CA HIS A 427 -4.29 14.78 21.57
C HIS A 427 -4.70 15.99 22.44
N ARG A 428 -5.96 16.06 22.86
CA ARG A 428 -6.42 17.13 23.76
C ARG A 428 -5.93 16.89 25.19
N SER A 429 -5.59 17.97 25.89
CA SER A 429 -5.13 17.93 27.30
C SER A 429 -6.11 17.21 28.23
N GLU A 430 -7.41 17.31 27.96
CA GLU A 430 -8.49 16.68 28.71
C GLU A 430 -8.52 15.16 28.58
N SER A 431 -7.91 14.62 27.54
CA SER A 431 -7.86 13.17 27.22
C SER A 431 -6.59 12.49 27.75
N GLY A 432 -5.73 13.19 28.50
CA GLY A 432 -4.43 12.67 28.94
C GLY A 432 -4.51 11.41 29.81
N ASP A 433 -5.61 11.20 30.55
CA ASP A 433 -5.82 9.98 31.34
C ASP A 433 -6.14 8.77 30.44
N ILE A 434 -6.86 8.98 29.34
CA ILE A 434 -7.16 7.95 28.35
C ILE A 434 -5.86 7.55 27.63
N ALA A 435 -5.13 8.54 27.11
CA ALA A 435 -3.87 8.29 26.39
C ALA A 435 -2.85 7.50 27.24
N ARG A 436 -2.78 7.76 28.55
CA ARG A 436 -1.86 7.05 29.46
C ARG A 436 -2.22 5.58 29.71
N ARG A 437 -3.46 5.16 29.47
CA ARG A 437 -3.91 3.77 29.63
C ARG A 437 -3.71 2.93 28.38
N LEU A 438 -3.53 3.57 27.24
CA LEU A 438 -3.35 2.90 25.96
C LEU A 438 -1.90 2.45 25.78
N ALA A 439 -1.70 1.29 25.16
CA ALA A 439 -0.39 0.88 24.71
C ALA A 439 0.12 1.85 23.63
N SER A 440 1.44 1.96 23.51
CA SER A 440 2.08 2.81 22.51
C SER A 440 2.75 1.99 21.42
N LEU A 441 2.81 2.55 20.22
CA LEU A 441 3.63 2.01 19.14
C LEU A 441 5.13 2.11 19.50
N PRO A 442 6.00 1.27 18.88
CA PRO A 442 7.44 1.39 19.01
C PRO A 442 7.95 2.79 18.65
N VAL A 443 9.06 3.19 19.28
CA VAL A 443 9.65 4.53 19.10
C VAL A 443 10.88 4.54 18.19
N ASP A 444 11.35 3.37 17.78
CA ASP A 444 12.47 3.18 16.86
C ASP A 444 12.43 1.80 16.18
N CYS A 445 13.30 1.61 15.19
CA CYS A 445 13.41 0.37 14.43
C CYS A 445 13.74 -0.85 15.32
N LYS A 446 14.58 -0.68 16.35
CA LYS A 446 14.95 -1.77 17.25
C LYS A 446 13.75 -2.22 18.08
N ALA A 447 13.04 -1.30 18.69
CA ALA A 447 11.81 -1.61 19.45
C ALA A 447 10.76 -2.29 18.57
N SER A 448 10.63 -1.88 17.30
CA SER A 448 9.75 -2.53 16.33
C SER A 448 10.16 -3.98 16.06
N ALA A 449 11.46 -4.23 15.88
CA ALA A 449 11.99 -5.59 15.71
C ALA A 449 11.74 -6.46 16.94
N ASP A 450 11.91 -5.91 18.14
CA ASP A 450 11.68 -6.63 19.40
C ASP A 450 10.18 -7.00 19.56
N CYS A 451 9.27 -6.10 19.14
CA CYS A 451 7.83 -6.39 19.12
C CYS A 451 7.46 -7.48 18.11
N LEU A 452 8.07 -7.47 16.92
CA LEU A 452 7.85 -8.54 15.93
C LEU A 452 8.36 -9.89 16.42
N GLU A 453 9.58 -9.94 16.96
CA GLU A 453 10.18 -11.16 17.47
C GLU A 453 9.36 -11.77 18.61
N ALA A 454 8.82 -10.93 19.52
CA ALA A 454 7.97 -11.38 20.61
C ALA A 454 6.64 -11.99 20.18
N ARG A 455 6.21 -11.77 18.95
CA ARG A 455 4.95 -12.28 18.36
C ARG A 455 5.20 -13.17 17.13
N ALA A 456 6.45 -13.62 16.93
CA ALA A 456 6.85 -14.37 15.73
C ALA A 456 6.00 -15.64 15.51
N ASP A 457 5.57 -16.30 16.59
CA ASP A 457 4.72 -17.48 16.56
C ASP A 457 3.39 -17.25 15.84
N ILE A 458 2.77 -16.08 16.00
CA ILE A 458 1.51 -15.73 15.32
C ILE A 458 1.75 -15.53 13.81
N PHE A 459 2.85 -14.87 13.44
CA PHE A 459 3.17 -14.62 12.04
C PHE A 459 3.62 -15.89 11.31
N THR A 460 4.33 -16.80 12.00
CA THR A 460 4.79 -18.06 11.41
C THR A 460 3.73 -19.17 11.45
N ALA A 461 2.65 -18.97 12.20
CA ALA A 461 1.54 -19.91 12.28
C ALA A 461 1.01 -20.28 10.88
N ALA A 462 0.68 -21.55 10.68
CA ALA A 462 0.25 -22.12 9.40
C ALA A 462 1.27 -21.94 8.25
N GLY A 463 2.54 -21.68 8.56
CA GLY A 463 3.60 -21.51 7.56
C GLY A 463 3.47 -20.23 6.74
N VAL A 464 2.76 -19.19 7.21
CA VAL A 464 2.55 -17.95 6.45
C VAL A 464 3.85 -17.21 6.27
N PHE A 465 4.45 -16.72 7.34
CA PHE A 465 5.81 -16.17 7.29
C PHE A 465 6.83 -17.27 7.57
N SER A 466 7.91 -17.31 6.82
CA SER A 466 9.03 -18.17 7.18
C SER A 466 9.81 -17.57 8.36
N GLU A 467 10.39 -18.42 9.21
CA GLU A 467 11.26 -17.95 10.30
C GLU A 467 12.42 -17.09 9.76
N LYS A 468 12.95 -17.43 8.59
CA LYS A 468 14.00 -16.65 7.93
C LYS A 468 13.54 -15.24 7.54
N ALA A 469 12.30 -15.09 7.08
CA ALA A 469 11.74 -13.78 6.75
C ALA A 469 11.57 -12.90 7.99
N ILE A 470 11.07 -13.46 9.09
CA ILE A 470 10.95 -12.75 10.38
C ILE A 470 12.34 -12.36 10.89
N ALA A 471 13.28 -13.31 10.96
CA ALA A 471 14.65 -13.05 11.44
C ALA A 471 15.36 -12.00 10.56
N GLY A 472 15.22 -12.09 9.24
CA GLY A 472 15.79 -11.13 8.28
C GLY A 472 15.21 -9.72 8.45
N THR A 473 13.90 -9.58 8.68
CA THR A 473 13.25 -8.30 8.97
C THR A 473 13.77 -7.72 10.29
N CYS A 474 13.83 -8.51 11.36
CA CYS A 474 14.37 -8.07 12.65
C CYS A 474 15.84 -7.66 12.55
N ALA A 475 16.67 -8.44 11.83
CA ALA A 475 18.09 -8.12 11.65
C ALA A 475 18.28 -6.80 10.89
N ARG A 476 17.51 -6.55 9.82
CA ARG A 476 17.54 -5.30 9.06
C ARG A 476 17.18 -4.09 9.93
N LEU A 477 16.11 -4.20 10.73
CA LEU A 477 15.68 -3.12 11.60
C LEU A 477 16.69 -2.84 12.72
N ARG A 478 17.31 -3.87 13.29
CA ARG A 478 18.33 -3.74 14.34
C ARG A 478 19.68 -3.22 13.82
N ALA A 479 19.89 -3.24 12.51
CA ALA A 479 21.10 -2.68 11.90
C ALA A 479 21.13 -1.14 11.92
N TYR A 480 19.98 -0.48 12.14
CA TYR A 480 19.92 0.97 12.29
C TYR A 480 20.38 1.44 13.69
N ASP A 481 21.11 2.56 13.71
CA ASP A 481 21.57 3.19 14.96
C ASP A 481 20.42 4.00 15.59
N SER A 482 19.78 3.45 16.64
CA SER A 482 18.73 4.13 17.39
C SER A 482 19.23 5.40 18.11
N ASP A 483 20.50 5.49 18.49
CA ASP A 483 21.06 6.68 19.12
C ASP A 483 21.27 7.81 18.11
N GLU A 484 21.65 7.49 16.87
CA GLU A 484 21.70 8.47 15.78
C GLU A 484 20.30 9.03 15.51
N ALA A 485 19.28 8.16 15.35
CA ALA A 485 17.92 8.59 15.13
C ALA A 485 17.39 9.50 16.25
N ARG A 486 17.71 9.15 17.51
CA ARG A 486 17.30 9.95 18.68
C ARG A 486 17.98 11.33 18.70
N ARG A 487 19.28 11.41 18.38
CA ARG A 487 19.99 12.71 18.23
C ARG A 487 19.39 13.55 17.11
N ALA A 488 19.07 12.92 15.98
CA ALA A 488 18.46 13.59 14.84
C ALA A 488 17.08 14.20 15.15
N MET A 489 16.29 13.59 16.04
CA MET A 489 15.02 14.18 16.49
C MET A 489 15.18 15.55 17.19
N SER A 490 16.32 15.79 17.80
CA SER A 490 16.60 17.04 18.55
C SER A 490 17.40 18.06 17.74
N ASP A 491 17.88 17.69 16.55
CA ASP A 491 18.71 18.54 15.70
C ASP A 491 18.20 18.51 14.24
N PRO A 492 17.61 19.62 13.74
CA PRO A 492 17.07 19.67 12.38
C PRO A 492 18.10 19.39 11.28
N GLY A 493 19.38 19.71 11.49
CA GLY A 493 20.44 19.45 10.54
C GLY A 493 20.75 17.95 10.43
N LEU A 494 20.90 17.28 11.57
CA LEU A 494 21.08 15.82 11.63
C LEU A 494 19.84 15.08 11.11
N MET A 495 18.64 15.59 11.39
CA MET A 495 17.39 15.02 10.85
C MET A 495 17.42 15.06 9.32
N LEU A 496 17.73 16.20 8.73
CA LEU A 496 17.77 16.35 7.28
C LEU A 496 18.84 15.46 6.64
N GLU A 497 20.00 15.31 7.28
CA GLU A 497 21.05 14.40 6.82
C GLU A 497 20.56 12.94 6.83
N LEU A 498 19.91 12.48 7.91
CA LEU A 498 19.36 11.14 8.01
C LEU A 498 18.23 10.90 6.99
N VAL A 499 17.35 11.88 6.80
CA VAL A 499 16.29 11.82 5.80
C VAL A 499 16.87 11.67 4.40
N ARG A 500 17.92 12.42 4.04
CA ARG A 500 18.58 12.33 2.72
C ARG A 500 19.11 10.93 2.41
N ARG A 501 19.61 10.21 3.41
CA ARG A 501 20.06 8.80 3.25
C ARG A 501 18.91 7.84 2.94
N HIS A 502 17.70 8.16 3.38
CA HIS A 502 16.50 7.32 3.20
C HIS A 502 15.47 7.97 2.24
N PHE A 503 15.87 9.00 1.50
CA PHE A 503 14.98 9.84 0.72
C PHE A 503 14.19 9.05 -0.35
N HIS A 504 14.83 8.08 -0.98
CA HIS A 504 14.22 7.22 -1.99
C HIS A 504 13.90 5.80 -1.48
N CYS A 505 13.47 5.70 -0.23
CA CYS A 505 13.05 4.44 0.38
C CYS A 505 11.79 3.85 -0.28
N GLY A 506 11.62 2.54 -0.22
CA GLY A 506 10.43 1.76 -0.57
C GLY A 506 10.16 1.57 -2.05
#